data_e768a35a37aedc19acdfc96718ecb20e
#
_entry.id   e768a35a37aedc19acdfc96718ecb20e
#
_cell.length_a   1.000
_cell.length_b   1.000
_cell.length_c   1.000
_cell.angle_alpha   90.00
_cell.angle_beta   90.00
_cell.angle_gamma   90.00
#
_symmetry.space_group_name_H-M   'P 1'
#
loop_
_entity.id
_entity.type
_entity.pdbx_description
1 polymer ?
#
loop_
_entity_poly.entity_id
_entity_poly.type
_entity_poly.pdbx_seq_one_letter_code
_entity_poly.pdbx_strand_id
1 'polypeptide(L)'
;MFIDKVKIYIQAGKGGDGCTSFYTEKYVANGGPDGGDGGKGGDIEFRVDDRKSSLADYRYSQHFKAADGQNGSPKYCHGKKGENLVIYVPRGTVIRDEESGKIVADMFDDGQSAIVLTGGLGGKGNARFKTSRRQAPHYSQKGQATEEHAVIMELMTIADVGLVGYPNVGKSTLLSVISNAKPKIANYHFTTLSPNLGVVSCFDRNFVVADIPGLIEGASEGVGLGHDFLRHIDRTRLIVHVVDVSGIEGRNPYEDYVRINQELKKYGSSVAKLPVIIALNKCDIASKENIAEFRRKVRGKRIVEISGVTHKGIDQLIRTIAEKLEKLPPVEPIKYEPFEYGKISTDDFYIERCDDGSFEVYGGLIDEIARGIVLDDYDSFNFFQKILKEKGIIKELVKRGAKDGDTIHILDFDFDFVE
;
A
#
# COMPACT_ATOMS: atom_id res chain seq x y z
N MET A 1 4.16 -12.28 17.75
CA MET A 1 4.56 -10.86 17.83
C MET A 1 3.70 -10.10 16.85
N PHE A 2 3.10 -8.97 17.21
CA PHE A 2 2.30 -8.13 16.32
C PHE A 2 3.23 -7.10 15.68
N ILE A 3 3.16 -6.93 14.35
CA ILE A 3 3.90 -5.93 13.60
C ILE A 3 2.90 -5.19 12.73
N ASP A 4 2.90 -3.88 12.84
CA ASP A 4 2.01 -2.95 12.16
C ASP A 4 2.70 -2.20 11.02
N LYS A 5 4.01 -2.13 11.03
CA LYS A 5 4.80 -1.47 10.00
C LYS A 5 5.98 -2.34 9.58
N VAL A 6 6.14 -2.53 8.28
CA VAL A 6 7.24 -3.30 7.72
C VAL A 6 7.63 -2.77 6.35
N LYS A 7 8.92 -2.77 6.08
CA LYS A 7 9.48 -2.47 4.76
C LYS A 7 9.71 -3.77 4.02
N ILE A 8 9.28 -3.84 2.77
CA ILE A 8 9.57 -4.94 1.85
C ILE A 8 10.03 -4.40 0.51
N TYR A 9 10.70 -5.25 -0.24
CA TYR A 9 11.15 -5.01 -1.60
C TYR A 9 10.33 -5.86 -2.54
N ILE A 10 9.76 -5.23 -3.57
CA ILE A 10 8.89 -5.89 -4.54
C ILE A 10 9.43 -5.70 -5.93
N GLN A 11 9.46 -6.76 -6.72
CA GLN A 11 9.87 -6.74 -8.12
C GLN A 11 8.89 -7.55 -8.96
N ALA A 12 8.35 -6.97 -10.02
CA ALA A 12 7.58 -7.71 -11.00
C ALA A 12 8.50 -8.60 -11.83
N GLY A 13 7.95 -9.64 -12.45
CA GLY A 13 8.71 -10.51 -13.33
C GLY A 13 9.19 -9.79 -14.59
N LYS A 14 10.43 -10.03 -15.01
CA LYS A 14 10.97 -9.58 -16.30
C LYS A 14 10.20 -10.23 -17.45
N GLY A 15 10.02 -9.55 -18.57
CA GLY A 15 9.54 -10.16 -19.81
C GLY A 15 10.58 -11.15 -20.37
N GLY A 16 10.12 -12.26 -20.95
CA GLY A 16 10.97 -13.18 -21.68
C GLY A 16 11.48 -12.58 -22.98
N ASP A 17 12.67 -12.97 -23.43
CA ASP A 17 13.24 -12.49 -24.68
C ASP A 17 12.58 -13.15 -25.87
N GLY A 18 12.44 -12.43 -27.00
CA GLY A 18 12.05 -12.98 -28.27
C GLY A 18 13.16 -13.88 -28.84
N CYS A 19 12.77 -14.86 -29.64
CA CYS A 19 13.70 -15.78 -30.26
C CYS A 19 14.09 -15.33 -31.68
N THR A 20 15.36 -15.47 -32.01
CA THR A 20 15.85 -15.37 -33.40
C THR A 20 16.14 -16.76 -33.90
N SER A 21 15.30 -17.28 -34.81
CA SER A 21 15.47 -18.58 -35.38
C SER A 21 14.91 -18.62 -36.83
N PHE A 22 15.40 -19.57 -37.59
CA PHE A 22 14.99 -19.80 -38.98
C PHE A 22 14.55 -21.24 -39.16
N TYR A 23 13.48 -21.40 -39.89
CA TYR A 23 12.94 -22.71 -40.20
C TYR A 23 13.98 -23.56 -40.92
N THR A 24 14.26 -24.75 -40.43
CA THR A 24 15.24 -25.66 -40.98
C THR A 24 14.62 -27.05 -41.11
N GLU A 25 14.54 -27.55 -42.33
CA GLU A 25 14.13 -28.94 -42.63
C GLU A 25 15.04 -29.58 -43.68
N LYS A 26 14.98 -30.91 -43.74
CA LYS A 26 15.69 -31.66 -44.79
C LYS A 26 15.18 -31.20 -46.15
N TYR A 27 16.10 -30.72 -46.98
CA TYR A 27 15.84 -30.15 -48.33
C TYR A 27 15.31 -28.72 -48.38
N VAL A 28 15.22 -27.99 -47.24
CA VAL A 28 14.91 -26.56 -47.22
C VAL A 28 16.18 -25.81 -46.85
N ALA A 29 16.86 -25.24 -47.85
CA ALA A 29 18.15 -24.57 -47.65
C ALA A 29 18.01 -23.19 -47.00
N ASN A 30 16.92 -22.47 -47.26
CA ASN A 30 16.68 -21.12 -46.75
C ASN A 30 15.24 -21.01 -46.22
N GLY A 31 15.02 -21.45 -45.00
CA GLY A 31 13.73 -21.26 -44.30
C GLY A 31 13.53 -19.83 -43.88
N GLY A 32 12.28 -19.38 -43.79
CA GLY A 32 11.93 -18.06 -43.25
C GLY A 32 12.14 -17.97 -41.74
N PRO A 33 12.07 -16.74 -41.15
CA PRO A 33 12.17 -16.54 -39.72
C PRO A 33 10.98 -17.19 -39.01
N ASP A 34 11.24 -17.97 -37.96
CA ASP A 34 10.25 -18.73 -37.19
C ASP A 34 10.39 -18.56 -35.66
N GLY A 35 11.15 -17.57 -35.22
CA GLY A 35 11.32 -17.27 -33.81
C GLY A 35 10.04 -16.77 -33.18
N GLY A 36 9.66 -17.38 -32.03
CA GLY A 36 8.50 -17.01 -31.24
C GLY A 36 8.77 -15.82 -30.31
N ASP A 37 7.70 -15.20 -29.86
CA ASP A 37 7.77 -14.07 -28.88
C ASP A 37 8.05 -14.59 -27.46
N GLY A 38 8.71 -13.78 -26.62
CA GLY A 38 8.82 -14.04 -25.20
C GLY A 38 7.48 -13.83 -24.45
N GLY A 39 7.33 -14.47 -23.31
CA GLY A 39 6.18 -14.31 -22.43
C GLY A 39 6.25 -13.04 -21.59
N LYS A 40 5.10 -12.47 -21.22
CA LYS A 40 5.02 -11.39 -20.24
C LYS A 40 5.49 -11.90 -18.87
N GLY A 41 6.19 -11.09 -18.06
CA GLY A 41 6.49 -11.37 -16.66
C GLY A 41 5.24 -11.37 -15.78
N GLY A 42 5.33 -11.96 -14.59
CA GLY A 42 4.28 -11.97 -13.58
C GLY A 42 4.10 -10.61 -12.92
N ASP A 43 2.86 -10.29 -12.56
CA ASP A 43 2.51 -9.07 -11.85
C ASP A 43 2.66 -9.27 -10.32
N ILE A 44 2.86 -8.18 -9.56
CA ILE A 44 2.76 -8.17 -8.10
C ILE A 44 1.37 -7.69 -7.72
N GLU A 45 0.63 -8.53 -7.01
CA GLU A 45 -0.72 -8.26 -6.52
C GLU A 45 -0.75 -8.33 -5.00
N PHE A 46 -1.31 -7.31 -4.35
CA PHE A 46 -1.68 -7.37 -2.94
C PHE A 46 -3.13 -7.80 -2.82
N ARG A 47 -3.41 -8.67 -1.83
CA ARG A 47 -4.77 -9.14 -1.58
C ARG A 47 -5.07 -9.19 -0.09
N VAL A 48 -6.26 -8.73 0.30
CA VAL A 48 -6.74 -8.80 1.69
C VAL A 48 -7.05 -10.24 2.08
N ASP A 49 -6.54 -10.66 3.24
CA ASP A 49 -6.89 -11.94 3.90
C ASP A 49 -7.29 -11.66 5.35
N ASP A 50 -8.57 -11.79 5.66
CA ASP A 50 -9.16 -11.55 6.99
C ASP A 50 -8.62 -12.48 8.09
N ARG A 51 -7.99 -13.60 7.70
CA ARG A 51 -7.34 -14.51 8.67
C ARG A 51 -6.02 -13.94 9.20
N LYS A 52 -5.44 -12.97 8.49
CA LYS A 52 -4.23 -12.27 8.93
C LYS A 52 -4.61 -11.10 9.83
N SER A 53 -3.91 -10.96 10.94
CA SER A 53 -4.11 -9.86 11.91
C SER A 53 -2.86 -9.01 12.13
N SER A 54 -1.76 -9.30 11.43
CA SER A 54 -0.47 -8.64 11.61
C SER A 54 0.40 -8.80 10.38
N LEU A 55 1.37 -7.90 10.20
CA LEU A 55 2.40 -7.95 9.16
C LEU A 55 3.64 -8.75 9.60
N ALA A 56 3.56 -9.55 10.67
CA ALA A 56 4.70 -10.25 11.26
C ALA A 56 5.43 -11.20 10.29
N ASP A 57 4.70 -11.82 9.36
CA ASP A 57 5.26 -12.73 8.36
C ASP A 57 6.33 -12.05 7.48
N TYR A 58 6.16 -10.75 7.23
CA TYR A 58 7.02 -9.96 6.35
C TYR A 58 8.30 -9.44 7.00
N ARG A 59 8.48 -9.65 8.30
CA ARG A 59 9.70 -9.26 9.00
C ARG A 59 10.91 -10.12 8.58
N TYR A 60 10.67 -11.39 8.30
CA TYR A 60 11.71 -12.35 7.99
C TYR A 60 11.91 -12.54 6.48
N SER A 61 10.89 -12.37 5.70
CA SER A 61 10.94 -12.40 4.23
C SER A 61 10.62 -11.01 3.71
N GLN A 62 11.62 -10.33 3.16
CA GLN A 62 11.49 -8.93 2.73
C GLN A 62 11.53 -8.76 1.22
N HIS A 63 12.05 -9.73 0.47
CA HIS A 63 12.15 -9.65 -0.99
C HIS A 63 11.11 -10.51 -1.66
N PHE A 64 10.31 -9.90 -2.52
CA PHE A 64 9.20 -10.52 -3.23
C PHE A 64 9.35 -10.26 -4.72
N LYS A 65 9.72 -11.30 -5.48
CA LYS A 65 9.85 -11.25 -6.93
C LYS A 65 8.85 -12.18 -7.59
N ALA A 66 8.05 -11.64 -8.54
CA ALA A 66 7.18 -12.45 -9.39
C ALA A 66 8.00 -13.23 -10.44
N ALA A 67 7.42 -14.28 -10.99
CA ALA A 67 8.10 -15.12 -11.96
C ALA A 67 8.36 -14.35 -13.27
N ASP A 68 9.55 -14.54 -13.83
CA ASP A 68 9.89 -13.99 -15.14
C ASP A 68 9.12 -14.70 -16.26
N GLY A 69 8.85 -14.01 -17.36
CA GLY A 69 8.30 -14.60 -18.57
C GLY A 69 9.34 -15.51 -19.23
N GLN A 70 8.89 -16.61 -19.83
CA GLN A 70 9.77 -17.52 -20.55
C GLN A 70 10.17 -16.91 -21.88
N ASN A 71 11.41 -17.20 -22.32
CA ASN A 71 11.87 -16.78 -23.64
C ASN A 71 11.10 -17.50 -24.75
N GLY A 72 10.97 -16.82 -25.88
CA GLY A 72 10.48 -17.44 -27.09
C GLY A 72 11.41 -18.55 -27.58
N SER A 73 10.89 -19.45 -28.43
CA SER A 73 11.61 -20.61 -28.97
C SER A 73 11.38 -20.71 -30.47
N PRO A 74 12.19 -21.52 -31.19
CA PRO A 74 11.98 -21.80 -32.58
C PRO A 74 10.58 -22.36 -32.89
N LYS A 75 10.21 -22.39 -34.17
CA LYS A 75 8.94 -22.93 -34.71
C LYS A 75 7.71 -22.17 -34.18
N TYR A 76 7.82 -20.83 -34.07
CA TYR A 76 6.76 -19.94 -33.59
C TYR A 76 6.29 -20.25 -32.15
N CYS A 77 7.09 -20.94 -31.34
CA CYS A 77 6.73 -21.24 -29.97
C CYS A 77 6.94 -20.01 -29.10
N HIS A 78 5.81 -19.46 -28.62
CA HIS A 78 5.85 -18.33 -27.70
C HIS A 78 6.18 -18.77 -26.27
N GLY A 79 6.93 -17.95 -25.55
CA GLY A 79 7.22 -18.15 -24.13
C GLY A 79 5.96 -18.04 -23.28
N LYS A 80 5.88 -18.85 -22.23
CA LYS A 80 4.78 -18.79 -21.27
C LYS A 80 4.87 -17.51 -20.42
N LYS A 81 3.70 -16.96 -20.05
CA LYS A 81 3.60 -15.86 -19.08
C LYS A 81 4.14 -16.32 -17.73
N GLY A 82 4.89 -15.45 -17.03
CA GLY A 82 5.28 -15.64 -15.64
C GLY A 82 4.06 -15.64 -14.71
N GLU A 83 4.13 -16.40 -13.63
CA GLU A 83 3.07 -16.45 -12.62
C GLU A 83 3.07 -15.17 -11.80
N ASN A 84 1.87 -14.64 -11.54
CA ASN A 84 1.70 -13.49 -10.67
C ASN A 84 2.05 -13.88 -9.22
N LEU A 85 2.68 -12.98 -8.48
CA LEU A 85 2.92 -13.14 -7.07
C LEU A 85 1.86 -12.38 -6.27
N VAL A 86 1.08 -13.13 -5.47
CA VAL A 86 0.07 -12.56 -4.58
C VAL A 86 0.63 -12.44 -3.18
N ILE A 87 0.64 -11.21 -2.64
CA ILE A 87 1.08 -10.88 -1.29
C ILE A 87 -0.19 -10.64 -0.44
N TYR A 88 -0.42 -11.54 0.53
CA TYR A 88 -1.62 -11.48 1.36
C TYR A 88 -1.43 -10.59 2.58
N VAL A 89 -2.18 -9.53 2.69
CA VAL A 89 -2.10 -8.55 3.78
C VAL A 89 -3.38 -8.52 4.61
N PRO A 90 -3.29 -8.16 5.91
CA PRO A 90 -4.49 -7.94 6.72
C PRO A 90 -5.29 -6.75 6.21
N ARG A 91 -6.58 -6.76 6.48
CA ARG A 91 -7.49 -5.65 6.20
C ARG A 91 -7.00 -4.36 6.87
N GLY A 92 -7.03 -3.25 6.14
CA GLY A 92 -6.57 -1.94 6.62
C GLY A 92 -5.09 -1.68 6.43
N THR A 93 -4.39 -2.52 5.65
CA THR A 93 -2.99 -2.27 5.29
C THR A 93 -2.91 -1.19 4.22
N VAL A 94 -2.17 -0.13 4.50
CA VAL A 94 -1.81 0.92 3.55
C VAL A 94 -0.40 0.66 3.04
N ILE A 95 -0.25 0.65 1.73
CA ILE A 95 1.02 0.42 1.05
C ILE A 95 1.50 1.77 0.53
N ARG A 96 2.71 2.17 0.92
CA ARG A 96 3.35 3.41 0.49
C ARG A 96 4.65 3.12 -0.22
N ASP A 97 4.91 3.88 -1.25
CA ASP A 97 6.26 3.93 -1.83
C ASP A 97 7.23 4.58 -0.83
N GLU A 98 8.41 4.01 -0.65
CA GLU A 98 9.39 4.50 0.33
C GLU A 98 9.97 5.85 -0.05
N GLU A 99 10.28 6.05 -1.33
CA GLU A 99 10.97 7.26 -1.81
C GLU A 99 10.05 8.47 -1.84
N SER A 100 8.87 8.33 -2.43
CA SER A 100 7.92 9.43 -2.58
C SER A 100 7.00 9.61 -1.36
N GLY A 101 6.87 8.59 -0.50
CA GLY A 101 5.91 8.54 0.60
C GLY A 101 4.44 8.48 0.17
N LYS A 102 4.17 8.43 -1.15
CA LYS A 102 2.82 8.40 -1.69
C LYS A 102 2.16 7.04 -1.46
N ILE A 103 0.83 7.06 -1.35
CA ILE A 103 0.05 5.83 -1.21
C ILE A 103 -0.05 5.15 -2.57
N VAL A 104 0.38 3.89 -2.61
CA VAL A 104 0.28 3.01 -3.78
C VAL A 104 -1.05 2.27 -3.77
N ALA A 105 -1.43 1.73 -2.60
CA ALA A 105 -2.71 1.06 -2.42
C ALA A 105 -3.20 1.16 -0.96
N ASP A 106 -4.51 1.27 -0.77
CA ASP A 106 -5.19 1.13 0.52
C ASP A 106 -6.03 -0.16 0.47
N MET A 107 -5.61 -1.16 1.23
CA MET A 107 -6.22 -2.50 1.26
C MET A 107 -7.30 -2.52 2.35
N PHE A 108 -8.43 -1.87 2.05
CA PHE A 108 -9.48 -1.57 3.01
C PHE A 108 -10.63 -2.60 3.02
N ASP A 109 -11.08 -3.03 1.84
CA ASP A 109 -12.25 -3.90 1.72
C ASP A 109 -11.87 -5.38 1.83
N ASP A 110 -12.80 -6.19 2.33
CA ASP A 110 -12.63 -7.64 2.40
C ASP A 110 -12.46 -8.25 1.00
N GLY A 111 -11.46 -9.13 0.85
CA GLY A 111 -11.16 -9.77 -0.43
C GLY A 111 -10.65 -8.83 -1.53
N GLN A 112 -10.44 -7.53 -1.22
CA GLN A 112 -9.90 -6.56 -2.15
C GLN A 112 -8.55 -7.03 -2.69
N SER A 113 -8.32 -6.81 -3.99
CA SER A 113 -7.03 -7.00 -4.61
C SER A 113 -6.58 -5.76 -5.38
N ALA A 114 -5.27 -5.52 -5.39
CA ALA A 114 -4.66 -4.41 -6.10
C ALA A 114 -3.36 -4.86 -6.77
N ILE A 115 -3.25 -4.66 -8.07
CA ILE A 115 -1.99 -4.88 -8.81
C ILE A 115 -1.15 -3.62 -8.63
N VAL A 116 0.00 -3.79 -7.96
CA VAL A 116 0.92 -2.68 -7.65
C VAL A 116 2.03 -2.56 -8.68
N LEU A 117 2.58 -3.69 -9.14
CA LEU A 117 3.58 -3.71 -10.21
C LEU A 117 3.12 -4.63 -11.34
N THR A 118 3.23 -4.14 -12.56
CA THR A 118 2.95 -4.95 -13.75
C THR A 118 4.22 -5.59 -14.26
N GLY A 119 4.15 -6.87 -14.63
CA GLY A 119 5.25 -7.61 -15.23
C GLY A 119 5.70 -7.01 -16.57
N GLY A 120 6.99 -7.12 -16.83
CA GLY A 120 7.60 -6.66 -18.08
C GLY A 120 7.00 -7.33 -19.32
N LEU A 121 6.87 -6.59 -20.39
CA LEU A 121 6.38 -7.12 -21.68
C LEU A 121 7.41 -8.08 -22.27
N GLY A 122 6.93 -9.18 -22.86
CA GLY A 122 7.76 -10.11 -23.61
C GLY A 122 8.27 -9.48 -24.91
N GLY A 123 9.53 -9.80 -25.26
CA GLY A 123 10.16 -9.36 -26.50
C GLY A 123 9.55 -10.07 -27.73
N LYS A 124 9.51 -9.39 -28.86
CA LYS A 124 9.01 -9.95 -30.11
C LYS A 124 10.08 -10.82 -30.78
N GLY A 125 9.70 -12.01 -31.27
CA GLY A 125 10.57 -12.87 -32.05
C GLY A 125 10.82 -12.33 -33.47
N ASN A 126 11.89 -12.82 -34.14
CA ASN A 126 12.25 -12.35 -35.46
C ASN A 126 11.14 -12.54 -36.51
N ALA A 127 10.26 -13.52 -36.34
CA ALA A 127 9.13 -13.74 -37.23
C ALA A 127 8.19 -12.53 -37.34
N ARG A 128 8.08 -11.71 -36.26
CA ARG A 128 7.26 -10.49 -36.25
C ARG A 128 7.86 -9.32 -37.06
N PHE A 129 9.16 -9.36 -37.32
CA PHE A 129 9.87 -8.30 -38.04
C PHE A 129 10.01 -8.59 -39.55
N LYS A 130 9.45 -9.70 -40.01
CA LYS A 130 9.40 -10.03 -41.42
C LYS A 130 8.55 -9.06 -42.23
N THR A 131 9.12 -8.47 -43.24
CA THR A 131 8.43 -7.58 -44.19
C THR A 131 8.72 -8.02 -45.64
N SER A 132 7.99 -7.45 -46.61
CA SER A 132 8.24 -7.71 -48.05
C SER A 132 9.64 -7.33 -48.51
N ARG A 133 10.27 -6.34 -47.90
CA ARG A 133 11.63 -5.89 -48.18
C ARG A 133 12.69 -6.63 -47.37
N ARG A 134 12.35 -7.01 -46.09
CA ARG A 134 13.24 -7.74 -45.18
C ARG A 134 12.61 -9.10 -44.88
N GLN A 135 12.98 -10.10 -45.64
CA GLN A 135 12.36 -11.44 -45.57
C GLN A 135 12.98 -12.32 -44.46
N ALA A 136 14.23 -12.08 -44.07
CA ALA A 136 14.99 -12.84 -43.09
C ALA A 136 15.65 -11.94 -42.03
N PRO A 137 14.89 -11.34 -41.12
CA PRO A 137 15.47 -10.54 -40.02
C PRO A 137 16.24 -11.43 -39.04
N HIS A 138 17.49 -11.07 -38.74
CA HIS A 138 18.39 -11.79 -37.82
C HIS A 138 18.36 -11.25 -36.39
N TYR A 139 17.35 -10.48 -36.02
CA TYR A 139 17.20 -9.88 -34.71
C TYR A 139 15.83 -10.17 -34.09
N SER A 140 15.78 -10.14 -32.77
CA SER A 140 14.57 -10.22 -31.96
C SER A 140 14.63 -9.17 -30.87
N GLN A 141 13.49 -8.89 -30.24
CA GLN A 141 13.38 -7.93 -29.17
C GLN A 141 13.65 -8.60 -27.82
N LYS A 142 14.42 -7.95 -26.95
CA LYS A 142 14.59 -8.37 -25.57
C LYS A 142 13.31 -8.12 -24.77
N GLY A 143 13.05 -8.95 -23.77
CA GLY A 143 11.98 -8.72 -22.81
C GLY A 143 12.24 -7.50 -21.95
N GLN A 144 11.17 -6.84 -21.56
CA GLN A 144 11.23 -5.66 -20.70
C GLN A 144 11.79 -6.03 -19.33
N ALA A 145 12.86 -5.38 -18.90
CA ALA A 145 13.37 -5.46 -17.56
C ALA A 145 12.40 -4.79 -16.56
N THR A 146 12.46 -5.18 -15.30
CA THR A 146 11.69 -4.62 -14.22
C THR A 146 12.62 -4.23 -13.08
N GLU A 147 12.31 -3.16 -12.40
CA GLU A 147 13.07 -2.65 -11.27
C GLU A 147 12.51 -3.15 -9.94
N GLU A 148 13.36 -3.23 -8.92
CA GLU A 148 12.96 -3.50 -7.55
C GLU A 148 12.57 -2.18 -6.88
N HIS A 149 11.40 -2.17 -6.23
CA HIS A 149 10.89 -1.01 -5.50
C HIS A 149 10.75 -1.33 -4.03
N ALA A 150 11.13 -0.39 -3.17
CA ALA A 150 10.94 -0.49 -1.74
C ALA A 150 9.58 0.10 -1.34
N VAL A 151 8.76 -0.69 -0.68
CA VAL A 151 7.46 -0.25 -0.17
C VAL A 151 7.36 -0.44 1.33
N ILE A 152 6.66 0.48 1.97
CA ILE A 152 6.33 0.43 3.38
C ILE A 152 4.87 0.02 3.51
N MET A 153 4.64 -1.12 4.14
CA MET A 153 3.30 -1.56 4.54
C MET A 153 3.03 -1.08 5.95
N GLU A 154 1.94 -0.34 6.13
CA GLU A 154 1.46 0.13 7.43
C GLU A 154 0.06 -0.43 7.68
N LEU A 155 -0.09 -1.22 8.74
CA LEU A 155 -1.39 -1.71 9.18
C LEU A 155 -2.09 -0.63 9.99
N MET A 156 -3.02 0.06 9.38
CA MET A 156 -3.89 0.99 10.10
C MET A 156 -4.98 0.21 10.80
N THR A 157 -4.89 0.13 12.13
CA THR A 157 -5.85 -0.62 12.94
C THR A 157 -7.25 -0.07 12.74
N ILE A 158 -8.13 -0.87 12.18
CA ILE A 158 -9.53 -0.55 12.02
C ILE A 158 -10.22 -0.96 13.31
N ALA A 159 -10.31 -0.06 14.27
CA ALA A 159 -11.21 -0.22 15.38
C ALA A 159 -12.50 0.53 15.08
N ASP A 160 -13.63 -0.16 15.10
CA ASP A 160 -14.94 0.50 14.97
C ASP A 160 -15.23 1.39 16.17
N VAL A 161 -14.75 0.97 17.35
CA VAL A 161 -15.02 1.62 18.66
C VAL A 161 -13.73 1.84 19.42
N GLY A 162 -13.48 3.07 19.84
CA GLY A 162 -12.38 3.42 20.76
C GLY A 162 -12.87 3.58 22.20
N LEU A 163 -12.24 2.87 23.15
CA LEU A 163 -12.45 3.09 24.58
C LEU A 163 -11.53 4.21 25.06
N VAL A 164 -12.09 5.25 25.62
CA VAL A 164 -11.34 6.36 26.21
C VAL A 164 -11.74 6.54 27.69
N GLY A 165 -10.84 7.00 28.51
CA GLY A 165 -11.10 7.22 29.93
C GLY A 165 -9.81 7.27 30.74
N TYR A 166 -9.88 7.79 31.96
CA TYR A 166 -8.75 7.89 32.89
C TYR A 166 -8.10 6.49 33.15
N PRO A 167 -6.84 6.44 33.64
CA PRO A 167 -6.28 5.21 34.17
C PRO A 167 -7.18 4.66 35.31
N ASN A 168 -7.22 3.34 35.43
CA ASN A 168 -7.97 2.60 36.47
C ASN A 168 -9.51 2.73 36.43
N VAL A 169 -10.10 3.39 35.43
CA VAL A 169 -11.58 3.40 35.28
C VAL A 169 -12.15 2.06 34.81
N GLY A 170 -11.29 1.09 34.47
CA GLY A 170 -11.68 -0.25 34.08
C GLY A 170 -11.85 -0.48 32.58
N LYS A 171 -11.17 0.29 31.71
CA LYS A 171 -11.20 0.12 30.24
C LYS A 171 -10.77 -1.28 29.82
N SER A 172 -9.60 -1.71 30.26
CA SER A 172 -9.04 -3.03 29.89
C SER A 172 -9.86 -4.19 30.47
N THR A 173 -10.44 -4.00 31.67
CA THR A 173 -11.40 -4.95 32.26
C THR A 173 -12.67 -5.02 31.41
N LEU A 174 -13.23 -3.87 31.03
CA LEU A 174 -14.39 -3.83 30.17
C LEU A 174 -14.10 -4.54 28.84
N LEU A 175 -12.95 -4.26 28.20
CA LEU A 175 -12.55 -4.91 26.95
C LEU A 175 -12.46 -6.43 27.09
N SER A 176 -11.88 -6.92 28.20
CA SER A 176 -11.77 -8.37 28.45
C SER A 176 -13.12 -9.06 28.65
N VAL A 177 -14.11 -8.33 29.18
CA VAL A 177 -15.47 -8.86 29.43
C VAL A 177 -16.31 -8.86 28.15
N ILE A 178 -16.19 -7.83 27.31
CA ILE A 178 -17.00 -7.72 26.08
C ILE A 178 -16.42 -8.48 24.90
N SER A 179 -15.15 -8.85 24.93
CA SER A 179 -14.47 -9.54 23.85
C SER A 179 -14.75 -11.04 23.84
N ASN A 180 -15.06 -11.61 22.67
CA ASN A 180 -15.31 -13.04 22.49
C ASN A 180 -14.06 -13.91 22.67
N ALA A 181 -12.88 -13.32 22.53
CA ALA A 181 -11.59 -13.97 22.75
C ALA A 181 -10.73 -13.09 23.65
N LYS A 182 -9.70 -13.66 24.28
CA LYS A 182 -8.75 -12.86 25.06
C LYS A 182 -8.24 -11.69 24.21
N PRO A 183 -8.34 -10.44 24.68
CA PRO A 183 -7.84 -9.29 23.96
C PRO A 183 -6.39 -9.48 23.53
N LYS A 184 -6.08 -9.18 22.29
CA LYS A 184 -4.71 -9.28 21.78
C LYS A 184 -4.01 -7.94 22.05
N ILE A 185 -2.85 -8.02 22.67
CA ILE A 185 -1.97 -6.85 22.87
C ILE A 185 -1.33 -6.55 21.51
N ALA A 186 -1.62 -5.39 20.96
CA ALA A 186 -0.96 -4.89 19.76
C ALA A 186 0.25 -4.06 20.18
N ASN A 187 1.46 -4.60 19.99
CA ASN A 187 2.70 -3.88 20.30
C ASN A 187 3.08 -3.01 19.09
N TYR A 188 2.75 -1.74 19.14
CA TYR A 188 3.18 -0.77 18.15
C TYR A 188 4.56 -0.21 18.50
N HIS A 189 5.48 -0.18 17.54
CA HIS A 189 6.87 0.23 17.76
C HIS A 189 7.03 1.69 18.19
N PHE A 190 6.00 2.50 17.98
CA PHE A 190 5.98 3.93 18.28
C PHE A 190 5.11 4.28 19.51
N THR A 191 4.50 3.29 20.18
CA THR A 191 3.71 3.51 21.38
C THR A 191 4.46 2.98 22.61
N THR A 192 4.62 3.82 23.61
CA THR A 192 5.11 3.38 24.93
C THR A 192 4.11 2.46 25.64
N LEU A 193 2.83 2.50 25.20
CA LEU A 193 1.72 1.71 25.71
C LEU A 193 1.01 1.03 24.53
N SER A 194 1.02 -0.29 24.53
CA SER A 194 0.38 -1.11 23.49
C SER A 194 -1.14 -1.12 23.65
N PRO A 195 -1.93 -0.77 22.61
CA PRO A 195 -3.38 -0.88 22.69
C PRO A 195 -3.83 -2.33 22.74
N ASN A 196 -4.88 -2.59 23.48
CA ASN A 196 -5.53 -3.89 23.49
C ASN A 196 -6.71 -3.87 22.51
N LEU A 197 -6.80 -4.88 21.66
CA LEU A 197 -7.88 -5.05 20.69
C LEU A 197 -8.76 -6.22 21.09
N GLY A 198 -10.08 -6.04 21.03
CA GLY A 198 -11.07 -7.08 21.25
C GLY A 198 -12.10 -7.13 20.14
N VAL A 199 -12.45 -8.31 19.68
CA VAL A 199 -13.56 -8.54 18.76
C VAL A 199 -14.80 -8.82 19.57
N VAL A 200 -15.84 -8.05 19.35
CA VAL A 200 -17.15 -8.17 20.03
C VAL A 200 -18.19 -8.61 19.03
N SER A 201 -18.94 -9.67 19.35
CA SER A 201 -20.07 -10.13 18.54
C SER A 201 -21.37 -9.69 19.18
N CYS A 202 -22.25 -9.11 18.37
CA CYS A 202 -23.61 -8.75 18.77
C CYS A 202 -24.57 -9.13 17.65
N PHE A 203 -25.44 -10.10 17.91
CA PHE A 203 -26.27 -10.73 16.89
C PHE A 203 -25.40 -11.29 15.75
N ASP A 204 -25.73 -11.02 14.50
CA ASP A 204 -24.99 -11.50 13.33
C ASP A 204 -23.84 -10.56 12.91
N ARG A 205 -23.39 -9.65 13.77
CA ARG A 205 -22.37 -8.65 13.48
C ARG A 205 -21.20 -8.70 14.43
N ASN A 206 -20.02 -8.51 13.87
CA ASN A 206 -18.79 -8.37 14.62
C ASN A 206 -18.27 -6.93 14.45
N PHE A 207 -17.74 -6.37 15.54
CA PHE A 207 -17.03 -5.09 15.49
C PHE A 207 -15.79 -5.13 16.38
N VAL A 208 -14.81 -4.33 16.04
CA VAL A 208 -13.53 -4.28 16.75
C VAL A 208 -13.55 -3.12 17.73
N VAL A 209 -13.19 -3.41 18.99
CA VAL A 209 -13.03 -2.42 20.06
C VAL A 209 -11.56 -2.30 20.43
N ALA A 210 -11.05 -1.08 20.47
CA ALA A 210 -9.68 -0.78 20.89
C ALA A 210 -9.70 -0.05 22.24
N ASP A 211 -8.87 -0.51 23.19
CA ASP A 211 -8.51 0.28 24.37
C ASP A 211 -7.44 1.29 23.94
N ILE A 212 -7.73 2.56 24.09
CA ILE A 212 -6.87 3.69 23.72
C ILE A 212 -6.15 4.17 24.98
N PRO A 213 -4.95 3.64 25.31
CA PRO A 213 -4.19 4.08 26.47
C PRO A 213 -3.53 5.44 26.20
N GLY A 214 -3.27 6.20 27.26
CA GLY A 214 -2.36 7.35 27.20
C GLY A 214 -2.93 8.68 26.71
N LEU A 215 -4.25 8.85 26.61
CA LEU A 215 -4.87 10.14 26.29
C LEU A 215 -4.67 11.23 27.38
N ILE A 216 -4.17 10.89 28.55
CA ILE A 216 -4.30 11.76 29.75
C ILE A 216 -2.97 12.24 30.35
N GLU A 217 -1.84 11.61 30.11
CA GLU A 217 -0.58 12.02 30.74
C GLU A 217 0.42 12.55 29.71
N GLY A 218 0.50 13.91 29.59
CA GLY A 218 1.59 14.58 28.89
C GLY A 218 1.52 14.62 27.37
N ALA A 219 0.44 14.19 26.76
CA ALA A 219 0.32 14.18 25.30
C ALA A 219 0.29 15.59 24.67
N SER A 220 -0.10 16.61 25.42
CA SER A 220 -0.07 18.02 25.00
C SER A 220 1.31 18.68 25.14
N GLU A 221 2.26 18.07 25.87
CA GLU A 221 3.59 18.63 26.15
C GLU A 221 4.72 18.01 25.31
N GLY A 222 4.40 17.23 24.28
CA GLY A 222 5.39 16.75 23.31
C GLY A 222 6.24 15.55 23.75
N VAL A 223 5.94 14.93 24.89
CA VAL A 223 6.66 13.76 25.38
C VAL A 223 5.79 12.51 25.19
N GLY A 224 5.83 11.90 24.02
CA GLY A 224 5.75 10.45 23.95
C GLY A 224 4.55 9.74 23.34
N LEU A 225 3.43 10.34 22.92
CA LEU A 225 2.40 9.62 22.15
C LEU A 225 2.00 10.46 20.94
N GLY A 226 2.93 10.49 20.00
CA GLY A 226 2.91 11.39 18.87
C GLY A 226 1.77 11.16 17.88
N HIS A 227 1.76 12.00 16.86
CA HIS A 227 0.85 12.01 15.71
C HIS A 227 0.59 10.63 15.08
N ASP A 228 1.47 9.65 15.27
CA ASP A 228 1.32 8.31 14.70
C ASP A 228 0.22 7.49 15.39
N PHE A 229 0.05 7.63 16.70
CA PHE A 229 -1.04 6.95 17.42
C PHE A 229 -2.42 7.52 17.05
N LEU A 230 -2.48 8.79 16.73
CA LEU A 230 -3.72 9.47 16.35
C LEU A 230 -4.22 9.05 14.97
N ARG A 231 -3.34 8.66 14.06
CA ARG A 231 -3.73 8.10 12.75
C ARG A 231 -4.56 6.81 12.89
N HIS A 232 -4.34 6.05 13.96
CA HIS A 232 -5.13 4.84 14.22
C HIS A 232 -6.52 5.15 14.76
N ILE A 233 -6.69 6.28 15.46
CA ILE A 233 -8.00 6.76 15.93
C ILE A 233 -8.82 7.35 14.79
N ASP A 234 -8.20 7.88 13.76
CA ASP A 234 -8.89 8.49 12.61
C ASP A 234 -9.82 7.51 11.88
N ARG A 235 -9.61 6.21 12.02
CA ARG A 235 -10.49 5.17 11.48
C ARG A 235 -11.54 4.65 12.47
N THR A 236 -11.58 5.20 13.69
CA THR A 236 -12.61 4.88 14.67
C THR A 236 -13.92 5.60 14.33
N ARG A 237 -15.04 4.90 14.41
CA ARG A 237 -16.37 5.43 14.06
C ARG A 237 -17.14 5.91 15.28
N LEU A 238 -16.84 5.37 16.46
CA LEU A 238 -17.55 5.60 17.69
C LEU A 238 -16.60 5.62 18.87
N ILE A 239 -16.78 6.54 19.79
CA ILE A 239 -16.04 6.58 21.06
C ILE A 239 -16.95 6.11 22.19
N VAL A 240 -16.43 5.21 23.04
CA VAL A 240 -17.03 4.87 24.32
C VAL A 240 -16.17 5.48 25.42
N HIS A 241 -16.70 6.51 26.07
CA HIS A 241 -16.04 7.19 27.17
C HIS A 241 -16.39 6.47 28.49
N VAL A 242 -15.43 5.76 29.07
CA VAL A 242 -15.57 5.03 30.32
C VAL A 242 -15.24 5.97 31.47
N VAL A 243 -16.20 6.16 32.39
CA VAL A 243 -16.09 7.04 33.55
C VAL A 243 -16.30 6.20 34.80
N ASP A 244 -15.39 6.34 35.79
CA ASP A 244 -15.57 5.73 37.11
C ASP A 244 -16.48 6.62 37.94
N VAL A 245 -17.65 6.11 38.28
CA VAL A 245 -18.64 6.86 39.08
C VAL A 245 -18.60 6.50 40.58
N SER A 246 -17.71 5.59 40.98
CA SER A 246 -17.58 5.17 42.39
C SER A 246 -17.03 6.25 43.30
N GLY A 247 -16.19 7.14 42.80
CA GLY A 247 -15.52 8.15 43.58
C GLY A 247 -14.43 7.66 44.54
N ILE A 248 -14.08 6.34 44.50
CA ILE A 248 -13.12 5.71 45.41
C ILE A 248 -11.73 6.33 45.30
N GLU A 249 -11.33 6.75 44.09
CA GLU A 249 -10.01 7.37 43.84
C GLU A 249 -9.98 8.86 44.25
N GLY A 250 -11.02 9.39 44.90
CA GLY A 250 -11.11 10.78 45.34
C GLY A 250 -11.29 11.81 44.20
N ARG A 251 -11.54 11.33 42.98
CA ARG A 251 -11.75 12.16 41.78
C ARG A 251 -13.24 12.42 41.54
N ASN A 252 -13.53 13.58 40.95
CA ASN A 252 -14.90 13.92 40.57
C ASN A 252 -15.19 13.38 39.16
N PRO A 253 -16.15 12.43 38.99
CA PRO A 253 -16.47 11.84 37.70
C PRO A 253 -16.81 12.84 36.59
N TYR A 254 -17.43 13.98 36.97
CA TYR A 254 -17.78 15.01 36.00
C TYR A 254 -16.56 15.80 35.52
N GLU A 255 -15.62 16.10 36.41
CA GLU A 255 -14.37 16.77 36.03
C GLU A 255 -13.53 15.88 35.10
N ASP A 256 -13.43 14.60 35.41
CA ASP A 256 -12.76 13.63 34.58
C ASP A 256 -13.37 13.58 33.16
N TYR A 257 -14.71 13.57 33.10
CA TYR A 257 -15.43 13.62 31.82
C TYR A 257 -15.10 14.89 31.02
N VAL A 258 -15.09 16.05 31.68
CA VAL A 258 -14.82 17.35 31.03
C VAL A 258 -13.39 17.41 30.52
N ARG A 259 -12.41 16.99 31.32
CA ARG A 259 -10.99 17.01 30.93
C ARG A 259 -10.73 16.14 29.68
N ILE A 260 -11.23 14.91 29.67
CA ILE A 260 -11.07 14.03 28.49
C ILE A 260 -11.71 14.64 27.25
N ASN A 261 -12.91 15.23 27.37
CA ASN A 261 -13.52 15.89 26.21
C ASN A 261 -12.71 17.10 25.72
N GLN A 262 -12.03 17.82 26.61
CA GLN A 262 -11.13 18.92 26.25
C GLN A 262 -9.89 18.38 25.52
N GLU A 263 -9.33 17.28 25.97
CA GLU A 263 -8.20 16.62 25.29
C GLU A 263 -8.58 16.10 23.91
N LEU A 264 -9.70 15.38 23.79
CA LEU A 264 -10.20 14.93 22.49
C LEU A 264 -10.38 16.10 21.50
N LYS A 265 -10.77 17.27 21.97
CA LYS A 265 -10.88 18.47 21.12
C LYS A 265 -9.53 19.04 20.70
N LYS A 266 -8.50 18.95 21.56
CA LYS A 266 -7.15 19.42 21.23
C LYS A 266 -6.47 18.53 20.17
N TYR A 267 -6.80 17.25 20.14
CA TYR A 267 -6.18 16.27 19.26
C TYR A 267 -6.52 16.41 17.77
N GLY A 268 -7.69 16.94 17.45
CA GLY A 268 -8.03 17.18 16.06
C GLY A 268 -9.53 17.26 15.80
N SER A 269 -9.87 17.90 14.70
CA SER A 269 -11.26 18.14 14.34
C SER A 269 -12.02 16.86 13.93
N SER A 270 -11.33 15.81 13.49
CA SER A 270 -11.93 14.52 13.11
C SER A 270 -12.42 13.75 14.32
N VAL A 271 -11.55 13.54 15.32
CA VAL A 271 -11.86 12.78 16.56
C VAL A 271 -12.91 13.50 17.41
N ALA A 272 -12.84 14.83 17.47
CA ALA A 272 -13.80 15.64 18.24
C ALA A 272 -15.24 15.57 17.69
N LYS A 273 -15.41 15.20 16.42
CA LYS A 273 -16.72 15.06 15.76
C LYS A 273 -17.33 13.68 15.91
N LEU A 274 -16.55 12.70 16.36
CA LEU A 274 -17.06 11.33 16.52
C LEU A 274 -18.20 11.28 17.55
N PRO A 275 -19.22 10.45 17.31
CA PRO A 275 -20.27 10.22 18.28
C PRO A 275 -19.69 9.54 19.53
N VAL A 276 -20.20 9.94 20.70
CA VAL A 276 -19.73 9.45 22.00
C VAL A 276 -20.87 8.80 22.75
N ILE A 277 -20.63 7.57 23.28
CA ILE A 277 -21.45 6.90 24.29
C ILE A 277 -20.69 6.97 25.61
N ILE A 278 -21.38 7.29 26.69
CA ILE A 278 -20.78 7.36 28.04
C ILE A 278 -21.13 6.07 28.78
N ALA A 279 -20.11 5.32 29.18
CA ALA A 279 -20.21 4.15 30.02
C ALA A 279 -19.83 4.51 31.45
N LEU A 280 -20.82 4.62 32.37
CA LEU A 280 -20.56 4.81 33.79
C LEU A 280 -20.20 3.44 34.39
N ASN A 281 -18.93 3.26 34.71
CA ASN A 281 -18.41 2.02 35.27
C ASN A 281 -18.35 2.06 36.80
N LYS A 282 -18.22 0.88 37.38
CA LYS A 282 -18.20 0.62 38.84
C LYS A 282 -19.51 1.05 39.54
N CYS A 283 -20.65 0.92 38.84
CA CYS A 283 -21.97 1.22 39.39
C CYS A 283 -22.41 0.28 40.52
N ASP A 284 -21.73 -0.85 40.72
CA ASP A 284 -21.93 -1.80 41.80
C ASP A 284 -21.53 -1.22 43.18
N ILE A 285 -20.53 -0.33 43.20
CA ILE A 285 -20.00 0.27 44.44
C ILE A 285 -20.25 1.78 44.50
N ALA A 286 -20.86 2.35 43.47
CA ALA A 286 -21.16 3.78 43.40
C ALA A 286 -22.43 4.14 44.19
N SER A 287 -22.45 5.35 44.78
CA SER A 287 -23.67 5.88 45.40
C SER A 287 -24.70 6.28 44.31
N LYS A 288 -25.98 6.08 44.62
CA LYS A 288 -27.06 6.53 43.71
C LYS A 288 -27.03 8.04 43.48
N GLU A 289 -26.53 8.78 44.46
CA GLU A 289 -26.40 10.24 44.42
C GLU A 289 -25.37 10.68 43.38
N ASN A 290 -24.20 10.04 43.35
CA ASN A 290 -23.14 10.31 42.36
C ASN A 290 -23.64 10.05 40.94
N ILE A 291 -24.36 8.96 40.71
CA ILE A 291 -24.93 8.62 39.39
C ILE A 291 -25.96 9.68 38.99
N ALA A 292 -26.85 10.06 39.90
CA ALA A 292 -27.89 11.06 39.63
C ALA A 292 -27.30 12.44 39.35
N GLU A 293 -26.26 12.85 40.13
CA GLU A 293 -25.54 14.10 39.92
C GLU A 293 -24.86 14.15 38.56
N PHE A 294 -24.14 13.10 38.18
CA PHE A 294 -23.51 13.01 36.89
C PHE A 294 -24.53 13.12 35.75
N ARG A 295 -25.63 12.38 35.80
CA ARG A 295 -26.71 12.44 34.82
C ARG A 295 -27.33 13.83 34.70
N ARG A 296 -27.46 14.54 35.80
CA ARG A 296 -27.99 15.91 35.82
C ARG A 296 -27.05 16.90 35.10
N LYS A 297 -25.73 16.74 35.30
CA LYS A 297 -24.70 17.60 34.67
C LYS A 297 -24.47 17.27 33.19
N VAL A 298 -24.61 16.00 32.79
CA VAL A 298 -24.37 15.56 31.41
C VAL A 298 -25.70 15.26 30.74
N ARG A 299 -26.41 16.30 30.30
CA ARG A 299 -27.69 16.16 29.58
C ARG A 299 -27.49 15.95 28.06
N GLY A 300 -28.41 15.22 27.45
CA GLY A 300 -28.45 15.06 25.98
C GLY A 300 -27.43 14.04 25.40
N LYS A 301 -26.68 13.35 26.26
CA LYS A 301 -25.77 12.28 25.83
C LYS A 301 -26.34 10.90 26.18
N ARG A 302 -25.97 9.89 25.40
CA ARG A 302 -26.35 8.50 25.69
C ARG A 302 -25.46 7.97 26.81
N ILE A 303 -26.05 7.66 27.97
CA ILE A 303 -25.37 7.15 29.15
C ILE A 303 -25.84 5.75 29.43
N VAL A 304 -24.91 4.80 29.64
CA VAL A 304 -25.15 3.42 30.03
C VAL A 304 -24.42 3.14 31.34
N GLU A 305 -25.14 2.61 32.33
CA GLU A 305 -24.58 2.21 33.62
C GLU A 305 -24.08 0.77 33.51
N ILE A 306 -22.82 0.57 33.89
CA ILE A 306 -22.18 -0.74 33.79
C ILE A 306 -21.38 -1.08 35.05
N SER A 307 -21.11 -2.35 35.23
CA SER A 307 -20.08 -2.86 36.12
C SER A 307 -19.29 -3.94 35.41
N GLY A 308 -18.00 -3.68 35.19
CA GLY A 308 -17.09 -4.66 34.59
C GLY A 308 -16.85 -5.88 35.47
N VAL A 309 -17.11 -5.79 36.77
CA VAL A 309 -16.93 -6.90 37.75
C VAL A 309 -18.17 -7.77 37.82
N THR A 310 -19.36 -7.15 37.94
CA THR A 310 -20.63 -7.87 38.09
C THR A 310 -21.32 -8.18 36.75
N HIS A 311 -20.77 -7.73 35.65
CA HIS A 311 -21.30 -7.82 34.27
C HIS A 311 -22.64 -7.11 34.07
N LYS A 312 -23.12 -6.37 35.05
CA LYS A 312 -24.39 -5.62 34.97
C LYS A 312 -24.29 -4.54 33.89
N GLY A 313 -25.29 -4.45 33.02
CA GLY A 313 -25.39 -3.42 31.96
C GLY A 313 -24.47 -3.63 30.75
N ILE A 314 -23.63 -4.66 30.75
CA ILE A 314 -22.70 -4.94 29.65
C ILE A 314 -23.45 -5.25 28.34
N ASP A 315 -24.46 -6.13 28.38
CA ASP A 315 -25.26 -6.45 27.18
C ASP A 315 -25.98 -5.22 26.63
N GLN A 316 -26.44 -4.33 27.53
CA GLN A 316 -27.06 -3.07 27.11
C GLN A 316 -26.07 -2.16 26.42
N LEU A 317 -24.83 -2.09 26.93
CA LEU A 317 -23.75 -1.31 26.29
C LEU A 317 -23.44 -1.86 24.89
N ILE A 318 -23.25 -3.17 24.75
CA ILE A 318 -22.95 -3.84 23.47
C ILE A 318 -24.05 -3.56 22.46
N ARG A 319 -25.32 -3.72 22.83
CA ARG A 319 -26.48 -3.41 21.97
C ARG A 319 -26.50 -1.95 21.57
N THR A 320 -26.28 -1.03 22.52
CA THR A 320 -26.25 0.42 22.24
C THR A 320 -25.14 0.78 21.27
N ILE A 321 -23.97 0.17 21.38
CA ILE A 321 -22.84 0.33 20.45
C ILE A 321 -23.25 -0.18 19.05
N ALA A 322 -23.78 -1.41 18.95
CA ALA A 322 -24.17 -2.02 17.69
C ALA A 322 -25.23 -1.17 16.96
N GLU A 323 -26.31 -0.75 17.67
CA GLU A 323 -27.35 0.13 17.12
C GLU A 323 -26.79 1.48 16.62
N LYS A 324 -25.78 2.02 17.31
CA LYS A 324 -25.18 3.28 16.92
C LYS A 324 -24.28 3.12 15.70
N LEU A 325 -23.46 2.05 15.65
CA LEU A 325 -22.60 1.72 14.52
C LEU A 325 -23.40 1.47 13.23
N GLU A 326 -24.59 0.88 13.36
CA GLU A 326 -25.47 0.66 12.21
C GLU A 326 -25.92 1.95 11.53
N LYS A 327 -26.15 3.01 12.32
CA LYS A 327 -26.59 4.32 11.85
C LYS A 327 -25.46 5.21 11.36
N LEU A 328 -24.21 4.82 11.61
CA LEU A 328 -23.04 5.58 11.18
C LEU A 328 -22.59 5.11 9.79
N PRO A 329 -22.10 6.03 8.96
CA PRO A 329 -21.52 5.66 7.68
C PRO A 329 -20.37 4.66 7.91
N PRO A 330 -20.15 3.74 6.96
CA PRO A 330 -18.95 2.89 6.99
C PRO A 330 -17.70 3.77 7.00
N VAL A 331 -16.59 3.23 7.50
CA VAL A 331 -15.29 3.91 7.37
C VAL A 331 -15.00 4.05 5.88
N GLU A 332 -14.68 5.28 5.45
CA GLU A 332 -14.27 5.51 4.07
C GLU A 332 -12.77 5.15 3.92
N PRO A 333 -12.38 4.55 2.78
CA PRO A 333 -10.97 4.39 2.44
C PRO A 333 -10.30 5.76 2.36
N ILE A 334 -8.98 5.79 2.54
CA ILE A 334 -8.21 7.02 2.42
C ILE A 334 -8.35 7.54 0.98
N LYS A 335 -8.78 8.79 0.82
CA LYS A 335 -8.75 9.45 -0.50
C LYS A 335 -7.31 9.81 -0.83
N TYR A 336 -6.74 9.17 -1.82
CA TYR A 336 -5.38 9.43 -2.29
C TYR A 336 -5.36 9.51 -3.82
N GLU A 337 -4.40 10.25 -4.34
CA GLU A 337 -4.10 10.21 -5.77
C GLU A 337 -3.37 8.88 -6.05
N PRO A 338 -3.85 8.07 -7.01
CA PRO A 338 -3.20 6.81 -7.33
C PRO A 338 -1.73 7.04 -7.71
N PHE A 339 -0.81 6.43 -6.99
CA PHE A 339 0.59 6.40 -7.36
C PHE A 339 0.84 5.16 -8.21
N GLU A 340 1.20 5.35 -9.46
CA GLU A 340 1.54 4.25 -10.37
C GLU A 340 3.05 4.24 -10.60
N TYR A 341 3.68 3.09 -10.35
CA TYR A 341 5.07 2.88 -10.74
C TYR A 341 5.19 2.85 -12.27
N GLY A 342 6.11 3.63 -12.80
CA GLY A 342 6.64 3.44 -14.14
C GLY A 342 5.66 3.55 -15.30
N LYS A 343 4.72 4.51 -15.29
CA LYS A 343 4.38 5.16 -16.55
C LYS A 343 5.47 6.20 -16.85
N ILE A 344 6.68 5.71 -17.14
CA ILE A 344 7.58 6.50 -17.96
C ILE A 344 6.77 6.76 -19.23
N SER A 345 6.46 8.02 -19.49
CA SER A 345 5.79 8.38 -20.74
C SER A 345 6.68 7.81 -21.86
N THR A 346 6.15 6.82 -22.56
CA THR A 346 6.89 6.14 -23.64
C THR A 346 7.13 7.05 -24.81
N ASP A 347 6.63 8.29 -24.78
CA ASP A 347 6.75 9.30 -25.82
C ASP A 347 7.74 10.42 -25.47
N ASP A 348 8.25 10.48 -24.22
CA ASP A 348 9.17 11.53 -23.81
C ASP A 348 10.63 11.11 -23.94
N PHE A 349 11.43 12.04 -24.47
CA PHE A 349 12.88 11.94 -24.49
C PHE A 349 13.50 13.28 -24.06
N TYR A 350 14.69 13.20 -23.51
CA TYR A 350 15.47 14.35 -23.05
C TYR A 350 16.84 14.30 -23.69
N ILE A 351 17.39 15.48 -23.97
CA ILE A 351 18.74 15.64 -24.54
C ILE A 351 19.47 16.60 -23.64
N GLU A 352 20.59 16.19 -23.08
CA GLU A 352 21.48 17.03 -22.30
C GLU A 352 22.83 17.14 -23.01
N ARG A 353 23.48 18.29 -22.88
CA ARG A 353 24.83 18.51 -23.36
C ARG A 353 25.79 18.32 -22.22
N CYS A 354 26.73 17.38 -22.36
CA CYS A 354 27.74 17.08 -21.36
C CYS A 354 28.86 18.14 -21.38
N ASP A 355 29.67 18.21 -20.31
CA ASP A 355 30.75 19.15 -20.15
C ASP A 355 31.87 18.94 -21.17
N ASP A 356 32.03 17.75 -21.71
CA ASP A 356 32.98 17.37 -22.78
C ASP A 356 32.52 17.77 -24.18
N GLY A 357 31.31 18.30 -24.32
CA GLY A 357 30.70 18.70 -25.58
C GLY A 357 29.87 17.63 -26.27
N SER A 358 29.82 16.40 -25.75
CA SER A 358 28.96 15.32 -26.21
C SER A 358 27.48 15.56 -25.84
N PHE A 359 26.57 14.77 -26.38
CA PHE A 359 25.16 14.86 -26.06
C PHE A 359 24.70 13.51 -25.47
N GLU A 360 23.98 13.56 -24.34
CA GLU A 360 23.31 12.43 -23.75
C GLU A 360 21.82 12.46 -24.08
N VAL A 361 21.28 11.36 -24.60
CA VAL A 361 19.86 11.21 -24.94
C VAL A 361 19.25 10.08 -24.13
N TYR A 362 18.28 10.43 -23.29
CA TYR A 362 17.64 9.49 -22.37
C TYR A 362 16.14 9.75 -22.30
N GLY A 363 15.39 8.82 -21.69
CA GLY A 363 13.94 8.90 -21.49
C GLY A 363 13.19 7.67 -21.96
N GLY A 364 11.91 7.61 -21.63
CA GLY A 364 11.08 6.40 -21.87
C GLY A 364 10.99 6.00 -23.35
N LEU A 365 11.00 6.97 -24.25
CA LEU A 365 11.03 6.70 -25.69
C LEU A 365 12.34 6.01 -26.12
N ILE A 366 13.46 6.45 -25.55
CA ILE A 366 14.78 5.87 -25.84
C ILE A 366 14.85 4.44 -25.34
N ASP A 367 14.38 4.21 -24.11
CA ASP A 367 14.31 2.85 -23.52
C ASP A 367 13.43 1.92 -24.37
N GLU A 368 12.29 2.39 -24.87
CA GLU A 368 11.41 1.61 -25.72
C GLU A 368 12.08 1.27 -27.06
N ILE A 369 12.73 2.24 -27.71
CA ILE A 369 13.43 2.06 -28.97
C ILE A 369 14.58 1.07 -28.78
N ALA A 370 15.40 1.25 -27.75
CA ALA A 370 16.56 0.39 -27.48
C ALA A 370 16.18 -1.05 -27.11
N ARG A 371 15.05 -1.26 -26.40
CA ARG A 371 14.53 -2.62 -26.17
C ARG A 371 14.20 -3.38 -27.45
N GLY A 372 13.86 -2.64 -28.51
CA GLY A 372 13.49 -3.21 -29.81
C GLY A 372 14.66 -3.63 -30.68
N ILE A 373 15.90 -3.34 -30.30
CA ILE A 373 17.02 -3.39 -31.22
C ILE A 373 18.23 -4.06 -30.58
N VAL A 374 18.75 -5.09 -31.23
CA VAL A 374 20.08 -5.66 -30.95
C VAL A 374 21.07 -4.90 -31.82
N LEU A 375 21.88 -4.02 -31.23
CA LEU A 375 22.76 -3.10 -31.96
C LEU A 375 24.04 -3.76 -32.54
N ASP A 376 24.24 -5.05 -32.33
CA ASP A 376 25.39 -5.83 -32.82
C ASP A 376 25.38 -6.11 -34.32
N ASP A 377 24.27 -5.75 -35.00
CA ASP A 377 24.08 -6.02 -36.44
C ASP A 377 23.87 -4.70 -37.21
N TYR A 378 24.58 -4.55 -38.34
CA TYR A 378 24.52 -3.35 -39.19
C TYR A 378 23.09 -3.00 -39.62
N ASP A 379 22.27 -4.01 -39.93
CA ASP A 379 20.87 -3.80 -40.31
C ASP A 379 19.99 -3.28 -39.15
N SER A 380 20.26 -3.73 -37.95
CA SER A 380 19.58 -3.27 -36.74
C SER A 380 19.97 -1.84 -36.38
N PHE A 381 21.24 -1.49 -36.58
CA PHE A 381 21.73 -0.13 -36.43
C PHE A 381 21.08 0.87 -37.38
N ASN A 382 20.98 0.50 -38.68
CA ASN A 382 20.29 1.32 -39.69
C ASN A 382 18.79 1.50 -39.34
N PHE A 383 18.18 0.46 -38.80
CA PHE A 383 16.79 0.57 -38.33
C PHE A 383 16.63 1.48 -37.13
N PHE A 384 17.59 1.45 -36.19
CA PHE A 384 17.65 2.33 -35.05
C PHE A 384 17.76 3.80 -35.49
N GLN A 385 18.72 4.14 -36.35
CA GLN A 385 18.87 5.48 -36.89
C GLN A 385 17.59 5.98 -37.57
N LYS A 386 16.91 5.10 -38.31
CA LYS A 386 15.65 5.44 -38.96
C LYS A 386 14.58 5.78 -37.96
N ILE A 387 14.44 5.04 -36.84
CA ILE A 387 13.46 5.32 -35.79
C ILE A 387 13.81 6.65 -35.10
N LEU A 388 15.06 6.90 -34.75
CA LEU A 388 15.49 8.16 -34.16
C LEU A 388 15.12 9.36 -35.06
N LYS A 389 15.25 9.18 -36.38
CA LYS A 389 14.86 10.19 -37.37
C LYS A 389 13.34 10.37 -37.46
N GLU A 390 12.58 9.29 -37.50
CA GLU A 390 11.10 9.30 -37.56
C GLU A 390 10.48 9.89 -36.29
N LYS A 391 11.05 9.61 -35.11
CA LYS A 391 10.61 10.15 -33.81
C LYS A 391 11.09 11.58 -33.55
N GLY A 392 11.91 12.16 -34.45
CA GLY A 392 12.32 13.55 -34.38
C GLY A 392 13.51 13.84 -33.45
N ILE A 393 14.14 12.82 -32.88
CA ILE A 393 15.29 12.95 -31.97
C ILE A 393 16.46 13.61 -32.70
N ILE A 394 16.76 13.18 -33.93
CA ILE A 394 17.79 13.78 -34.76
C ILE A 394 17.54 15.26 -34.98
N LYS A 395 16.29 15.67 -35.27
CA LYS A 395 15.95 17.09 -35.47
C LYS A 395 16.16 17.93 -34.20
N GLU A 396 15.87 17.36 -33.06
CA GLU A 396 16.05 18.07 -31.78
C GLU A 396 17.54 18.18 -31.40
N LEU A 397 18.37 17.18 -31.71
CA LEU A 397 19.82 17.22 -31.57
C LEU A 397 20.43 18.35 -32.40
N VAL A 398 20.07 18.43 -33.69
CA VAL A 398 20.50 19.54 -34.57
C VAL A 398 20.11 20.92 -34.02
N LYS A 399 18.88 21.03 -33.51
CA LYS A 399 18.34 22.26 -32.93
C LYS A 399 19.10 22.69 -31.67
N ARG A 400 19.63 21.70 -30.90
CA ARG A 400 20.48 21.94 -29.73
C ARG A 400 21.95 22.14 -30.05
N GLY A 401 22.31 22.10 -31.35
CA GLY A 401 23.62 22.46 -31.87
C GLY A 401 24.58 21.31 -32.10
N ALA A 402 24.08 20.08 -32.18
CA ALA A 402 24.88 18.92 -32.59
C ALA A 402 25.38 19.08 -34.01
N LYS A 403 26.66 18.75 -34.26
CA LYS A 403 27.35 18.84 -35.54
C LYS A 403 27.94 17.49 -35.91
N ASP A 404 28.22 17.34 -37.21
CA ASP A 404 28.89 16.12 -37.71
C ASP A 404 30.20 15.87 -36.94
N GLY A 405 30.31 14.66 -36.38
CA GLY A 405 31.43 14.21 -35.56
C GLY A 405 31.27 14.41 -34.05
N ASP A 406 30.16 14.99 -33.59
CA ASP A 406 29.86 15.05 -32.17
C ASP A 406 29.46 13.66 -31.66
N THR A 407 29.90 13.31 -30.45
CA THR A 407 29.54 12.03 -29.83
C THR A 407 28.18 12.14 -29.16
N ILE A 408 27.31 11.16 -29.43
CA ILE A 408 25.98 11.01 -28.81
C ILE A 408 25.96 9.76 -27.97
N HIS A 409 25.67 9.91 -26.69
CA HIS A 409 25.46 8.82 -25.73
C HIS A 409 23.98 8.47 -25.70
N ILE A 410 23.65 7.22 -26.03
CA ILE A 410 22.29 6.68 -25.93
C ILE A 410 22.38 5.36 -25.17
N LEU A 411 21.93 5.35 -23.90
CA LEU A 411 22.11 4.22 -22.98
C LEU A 411 23.60 3.84 -22.87
N ASP A 412 23.93 2.57 -23.13
CA ASP A 412 25.31 2.04 -23.09
C ASP A 412 26.07 2.20 -24.41
N PHE A 413 25.55 2.99 -25.36
CA PHE A 413 26.13 3.10 -26.70
C PHE A 413 26.54 4.52 -27.04
N ASP A 414 27.72 4.63 -27.64
CA ASP A 414 28.29 5.87 -28.14
C ASP A 414 28.24 5.89 -29.67
N PHE A 415 27.72 6.96 -30.25
CA PHE A 415 27.60 7.13 -31.69
C PHE A 415 28.18 8.47 -32.12
N ASP A 416 28.87 8.48 -33.28
CA ASP A 416 29.22 9.71 -33.94
C ASP A 416 28.01 10.25 -34.70
N PHE A 417 27.66 11.50 -34.43
CA PHE A 417 26.57 12.16 -35.12
C PHE A 417 26.94 12.40 -36.58
N VAL A 418 26.05 11.99 -37.48
CA VAL A 418 26.11 12.27 -38.93
C VAL A 418 24.71 12.72 -39.34
N GLU A 419 24.59 13.88 -39.94
CA GLU A 419 23.31 14.51 -40.36
C GLU A 419 22.58 13.76 -41.47
#